data_2d3e1c3e0500f14905c157ea83bb6f4d
#
_entry.id   2d3e1c3e0500f14905c157ea83bb6f4d
#
_cell.length_a   1.000
_cell.length_b   1.000
_cell.length_c   1.000
_cell.angle_alpha   90.00
_cell.angle_beta   90.00
_cell.angle_gamma   90.00
#
_symmetry.space_group_name_H-M   'P 1'
#
loop_
_entity.id
_entity.type
_entity.pdbx_description
1 polymer ?
#
loop_
_entity_poly.entity_id
_entity_poly.type
_entity_poly.pdbx_seq_one_letter_code
_entity_poly.pdbx_strand_id
1 'polypeptide(L)' 'MKYHGIDVFWSEEDKCYVADIPDLKYCSAFGSTPEEAVREVVVAKQAWLETARSTGKPVPEPTRFP' A
#
# COMPACT_ATOMS: atom_id res chain seq x y z
N MET A 1 5.60 11.82 13.76
CA MET A 1 4.69 10.69 13.50
C MET A 1 5.21 9.83 12.35
N LYS A 2 5.20 8.54 12.53
CA LYS A 2 5.67 7.61 11.50
C LYS A 2 4.50 7.03 10.74
N TYR A 3 4.65 6.89 9.43
CA TYR A 3 3.66 6.22 8.62
C TYR A 3 4.33 5.61 7.39
N HIS A 4 3.70 4.60 6.82
CA HIS A 4 4.21 3.97 5.61
C HIS A 4 3.90 4.87 4.41
N GLY A 5 4.92 5.10 3.57
CA GLY A 5 4.73 5.90 2.38
C GLY A 5 3.95 5.16 1.31
N ILE A 6 3.19 5.91 0.53
CA ILE A 6 2.41 5.36 -0.57
C ILE A 6 2.93 5.98 -1.87
N ASP A 7 3.35 5.14 -2.81
CA ASP A 7 3.76 5.57 -4.14
C ASP A 7 2.60 5.35 -5.10
N VAL A 8 2.28 6.37 -5.89
CA VAL A 8 1.20 6.26 -6.87
C VAL A 8 1.76 6.58 -8.25
N PHE A 9 1.47 5.72 -9.22
CA PHE A 9 1.97 5.90 -10.58
C PHE A 9 1.01 5.28 -11.60
N TRP A 10 1.16 5.71 -12.84
CA TRP A 10 0.38 5.16 -13.95
C TRP A 10 1.07 3.90 -14.48
N SER A 11 0.30 2.85 -14.69
CA SER A 11 0.79 1.61 -15.28
C SER A 11 0.29 1.47 -16.71
N GLU A 12 1.21 1.56 -17.67
CA GLU A 12 0.86 1.38 -19.08
C GLU A 12 0.42 -0.04 -19.38
N GLU A 13 1.03 -1.00 -18.72
CA GLU A 13 0.68 -2.41 -18.89
C GLU A 13 -0.74 -2.70 -18.47
N ASP A 14 -1.12 -2.17 -17.32
CA ASP A 14 -2.43 -2.44 -16.73
C ASP A 14 -3.48 -1.41 -17.09
N LYS A 15 -3.06 -0.30 -17.74
CA LYS A 15 -3.94 0.79 -18.11
C LYS A 15 -4.73 1.34 -16.95
N CYS A 16 -4.06 1.49 -15.82
CA CYS A 16 -4.67 2.03 -14.62
C CYS A 16 -3.60 2.64 -13.72
N TYR A 17 -4.05 3.31 -12.66
CA TYR A 17 -3.14 3.82 -11.64
C TYR A 17 -2.87 2.74 -10.61
N VAL A 18 -1.64 2.72 -10.13
CA VAL A 18 -1.20 1.77 -9.10
C VAL A 18 -0.76 2.55 -7.88
N ALA A 19 -1.22 2.12 -6.72
CA ALA A 19 -0.73 2.63 -5.44
C ALA A 19 0.00 1.48 -4.75
N ASP A 20 1.20 1.76 -4.29
CA ASP A 20 2.08 0.75 -3.71
C ASP A 20 2.65 1.23 -2.39
N ILE A 21 2.78 0.33 -1.44
CA ILE A 21 3.43 0.60 -0.16
C ILE A 21 4.72 -0.20 -0.11
N PRO A 22 5.87 0.42 -0.46
CA PRO A 22 7.12 -0.34 -0.60
C PRO A 22 7.58 -1.02 0.68
N ASP A 23 7.23 -0.47 1.84
CA ASP A 23 7.62 -1.05 3.13
C ASP A 23 6.87 -2.34 3.45
N LEU A 24 5.76 -2.59 2.77
CA LEU A 24 4.96 -3.79 2.98
C LEU A 24 4.99 -4.63 1.71
N LYS A 25 5.53 -5.83 1.80
CA LYS A 25 5.64 -6.71 0.62
C LYS A 25 4.28 -7.02 0.04
N TYR A 26 4.14 -6.83 -1.26
CA TYR A 26 2.93 -7.16 -2.03
C TYR A 26 1.70 -6.37 -1.58
N CYS A 27 1.90 -5.22 -0.98
CA CYS A 27 0.78 -4.37 -0.61
C CYS A 27 0.61 -3.28 -1.67
N SER A 28 -0.22 -3.55 -2.66
CA SER A 28 -0.53 -2.59 -3.71
C SER A 28 -1.98 -2.74 -4.14
N ALA A 29 -2.47 -1.72 -4.82
CA ALA A 29 -3.84 -1.69 -5.29
C ALA A 29 -3.92 -0.89 -6.59
N PHE A 30 -5.05 -1.02 -7.28
CA PHE A 30 -5.26 -0.41 -8.58
C PHE A 30 -6.51 0.46 -8.55
N GLY A 31 -6.53 1.46 -9.40
CA GLY A 31 -7.71 2.30 -9.54
C GLY A 31 -7.72 3.04 -10.86
N SER A 32 -8.89 3.50 -11.26
CA SER A 32 -9.05 4.29 -12.48
C SER A 32 -8.50 5.70 -12.33
N THR A 33 -8.39 6.17 -11.09
CA THR A 33 -7.81 7.47 -10.76
C THR A 33 -6.78 7.29 -9.66
N PRO A 34 -5.85 8.26 -9.49
CA PRO A 34 -4.90 8.17 -8.37
C PRO A 34 -5.59 8.09 -7.01
N GLU A 35 -6.66 8.85 -6.84
CA GLU A 35 -7.42 8.86 -5.58
C GLU A 35 -8.05 7.50 -5.29
N GLU A 36 -8.58 6.86 -6.32
CA GLU A 36 -9.16 5.53 -6.18
C GLU A 36 -8.09 4.51 -5.79
N ALA A 37 -6.93 4.56 -6.45
CA ALA A 37 -5.83 3.65 -6.14
C ALA A 37 -5.38 3.82 -4.69
N VAL A 38 -5.26 5.06 -4.22
CA VAL A 38 -4.87 5.34 -2.83
C VAL A 38 -5.91 4.79 -1.86
N ARG A 39 -7.18 5.00 -2.14
CA ARG A 39 -8.26 4.50 -1.29
C ARG A 39 -8.20 2.98 -1.17
N GLU A 40 -7.98 2.32 -2.29
CA GLU A 40 -7.92 0.86 -2.32
C GLU A 40 -6.69 0.33 -1.59
N VAL A 41 -5.55 1.01 -1.71
CA VAL A 41 -4.34 0.53 -1.05
C VAL A 41 -4.39 0.74 0.47
N VAL A 42 -5.12 1.76 0.93
CA VAL A 42 -5.31 1.95 2.37
C VAL A 42 -6.10 0.78 2.96
N VAL A 43 -7.13 0.31 2.26
CA VAL A 43 -7.88 -0.87 2.67
C VAL A 43 -6.98 -2.11 2.66
N ALA A 44 -6.20 -2.27 1.59
CA ALA A 44 -5.26 -3.40 1.49
C ALA A 44 -4.23 -3.37 2.62
N LYS A 45 -3.75 -2.20 2.98
CA LYS A 45 -2.80 -2.05 4.08
C LYS A 45 -3.39 -2.54 5.40
N GLN A 46 -4.63 -2.18 5.68
CA GLN A 46 -5.28 -2.62 6.91
C GLN A 46 -5.42 -4.13 6.96
N ALA A 47 -5.84 -4.74 5.85
CA ALA A 47 -5.95 -6.20 5.76
C ALA A 47 -4.57 -6.86 5.91
N TRP A 48 -3.55 -6.27 5.31
CA TRP A 48 -2.18 -6.77 5.41
C TRP A 48 -1.69 -6.77 6.85
N LEU A 49 -1.93 -5.66 7.57
CA LEU A 49 -1.50 -5.53 8.96
C LEU A 49 -2.26 -6.50 9.88
N GLU A 50 -3.54 -6.70 9.64
CA GLU A 50 -4.33 -7.66 10.40
C GLU A 50 -3.83 -9.08 10.20
N THR A 51 -3.56 -9.44 8.95
CA THR A 51 -3.02 -10.77 8.62
C THR A 51 -1.66 -10.98 9.27
N ALA A 52 -0.79 -9.96 9.21
CA ALA A 52 0.53 -10.06 9.83
C ALA A 52 0.44 -10.28 11.33
N ARG A 53 -0.48 -9.58 12.00
CA ARG A 53 -0.67 -9.77 13.44
C ARG A 53 -1.22 -11.15 13.76
N SER A 54 -2.19 -11.61 12.97
CA SER A 54 -2.80 -12.93 13.20
C SER A 54 -1.82 -14.06 13.00
N THR A 55 -0.89 -13.93 12.04
CA THR A 55 0.09 -14.98 11.74
C THR A 55 1.39 -14.81 12.49
N GLY A 56 1.54 -13.74 13.29
CA GLY A 56 2.76 -13.47 14.02
C GLY A 56 3.90 -12.93 13.18
N LYS A 57 3.64 -12.49 11.95
CA LYS A 57 4.66 -11.90 11.11
C LYS A 57 5.07 -10.53 11.63
N PRO A 58 6.36 -10.19 11.61
CA PRO A 58 6.77 -8.85 11.99
C PRO A 58 6.25 -7.82 11.01
N VAL A 59 5.82 -6.67 11.55
CA VAL A 59 5.39 -5.54 10.75
C VAL A 59 6.60 -4.62 10.56
N PRO A 60 6.99 -4.32 9.30
CA PRO A 60 8.15 -3.45 9.09
C PRO A 60 7.91 -2.05 9.63
N GLU A 61 8.97 -1.45 10.15
CA GLU A 61 8.92 -0.06 10.57
C GLU A 61 8.81 0.84 9.33
N PRO A 62 8.02 1.93 9.41
CA PRO A 62 7.99 2.86 8.30
C PRO A 62 9.35 3.49 8.07
N THR A 63 9.76 3.59 6.82
CA THR A 63 11.03 4.18 6.45
C THR A 63 10.91 5.65 6.08
N ARG A 64 9.68 6.15 5.93
CA ARG A 64 9.40 7.53 5.55
C ARG A 64 8.70 8.25 6.66
N PHE A 65 9.06 9.51 6.84
CA PHE A 65 8.48 10.37 7.87
C PHE A 65 7.87 11.60 7.22
N PRO A 66 6.80 12.16 7.81
CA PRO A 66 6.25 13.40 7.32
C PRO A 66 7.24 14.56 7.42
#